data_fd91db65af649c93b17ba5dbe1fa1256
#
_entry.id   fd91db65af649c93b17ba5dbe1fa1256
#
_cell.length_a   1.000
_cell.length_b   1.000
_cell.length_c   1.000
_cell.angle_alpha   90.00
_cell.angle_beta   90.00
_cell.angle_gamma   90.00
#
_symmetry.space_group_name_H-M   'P 1'
#
loop_
_entity.id
_entity.type
_entity.pdbx_description
1 polymer ?
#
loop_
_entity_poly.entity_id
_entity_poly.type
_entity_poly.pdbx_seq_one_letter_code
_entity_poly.pdbx_strand_id
1 'polypeptide(L)'
;MIDFLTLLQVLDSSLRLATPLLLVCLAGLFSERAGIFDIGLEGKLLAAAFVSAAFAAITGSVWMGLLAGIFASILLSLLHGLASITLRGDQIISGVAINFLAAGLTVVAAQDLFGQGGRTCLLYTSPSPR
;
A
#
# COMPACT_ATOMS: atom_id res chain seq x y z
N MET A 1 -3.42 29.42 -20.47
CA MET A 1 -4.11 28.73 -21.57
C MET A 1 -3.77 27.25 -21.52
N ILE A 2 -4.77 26.41 -21.66
CA ILE A 2 -4.56 24.96 -21.59
C ILE A 2 -4.26 24.47 -22.98
N ASP A 3 -3.05 23.98 -23.19
CA ASP A 3 -2.65 23.40 -24.45
C ASP A 3 -3.07 21.94 -24.52
N PHE A 4 -3.12 21.41 -25.73
CA PHE A 4 -3.43 20.01 -25.95
C PHE A 4 -2.44 19.10 -25.20
N LEU A 5 -1.16 19.45 -25.19
CA LEU A 5 -0.14 18.69 -24.47
C LEU A 5 -0.39 18.72 -22.96
N THR A 6 -0.78 19.86 -22.41
CA THR A 6 -1.10 19.97 -20.99
C THR A 6 -2.28 19.09 -20.64
N LEU A 7 -3.30 19.06 -21.49
CA LEU A 7 -4.45 18.20 -21.29
C LEU A 7 -4.06 16.72 -21.27
N LEU A 8 -3.20 16.31 -22.20
CA LEU A 8 -2.72 14.92 -22.24
C LEU A 8 -1.91 14.57 -21.01
N GLN A 9 -1.08 15.48 -20.51
CA GLN A 9 -0.31 15.26 -19.30
C GLN A 9 -1.21 15.11 -18.07
N VAL A 10 -2.25 15.93 -17.99
CA VAL A 10 -3.22 15.83 -16.90
C VAL A 10 -3.95 14.49 -16.94
N LEU A 11 -4.36 14.04 -18.13
CA LEU A 11 -5.01 12.75 -18.27
C LEU A 11 -4.09 11.60 -17.90
N ASP A 12 -2.84 11.65 -18.33
CA ASP A 12 -1.86 10.61 -17.98
C ASP A 12 -1.65 10.54 -16.47
N SER A 13 -1.44 11.68 -15.83
CA SER A 13 -1.27 11.74 -14.39
C SER A 13 -2.50 11.23 -13.64
N SER A 14 -3.69 11.60 -14.12
CA SER A 14 -4.95 11.15 -13.52
C SER A 14 -5.07 9.63 -13.59
N LEU A 15 -4.74 9.04 -14.73
CA LEU A 15 -4.81 7.59 -14.90
C LEU A 15 -3.83 6.88 -13.98
N ARG A 16 -2.61 7.40 -13.84
CA ARG A 16 -1.61 6.80 -12.97
C ARG A 16 -2.02 6.84 -11.51
N LEU A 17 -2.60 7.95 -11.07
CA LEU A 17 -3.06 8.08 -9.69
C LEU A 17 -4.33 7.28 -9.44
N ALA A 18 -5.19 7.15 -10.45
CA ALA A 18 -6.45 6.44 -10.32
C ALA A 18 -6.27 4.92 -10.28
N THR A 19 -5.24 4.38 -10.92
CA THR A 19 -5.07 2.92 -11.02
C THR A 19 -4.98 2.23 -9.67
N PRO A 20 -4.11 2.65 -8.72
CA PRO A 20 -4.08 2.00 -7.40
C PRO A 20 -5.40 2.14 -6.65
N LEU A 21 -6.05 3.28 -6.77
CA LEU A 21 -7.33 3.51 -6.08
C LEU A 21 -8.43 2.62 -6.64
N LEU A 22 -8.46 2.42 -7.96
CA LEU A 22 -9.42 1.51 -8.58
C LEU A 22 -9.21 0.07 -8.14
N LEU A 23 -7.96 -0.36 -8.05
CA LEU A 23 -7.65 -1.72 -7.59
C LEU A 23 -8.09 -1.91 -6.14
N VAL A 24 -7.88 -0.92 -5.29
CA VAL A 24 -8.32 -0.98 -3.89
C VAL A 24 -9.85 -0.98 -3.81
N CYS A 25 -10.52 -0.20 -4.66
CA CYS A 25 -11.99 -0.20 -4.72
C CYS A 25 -12.53 -1.58 -5.09
N LEU A 26 -11.90 -2.25 -6.05
CA LEU A 26 -12.31 -3.60 -6.44
C LEU A 26 -12.10 -4.58 -5.29
N ALA A 27 -10.99 -4.47 -4.58
CA ALA A 27 -10.73 -5.31 -3.41
C ALA A 27 -11.79 -5.10 -2.34
N GLY A 28 -12.17 -3.84 -2.09
CA GLY A 28 -13.23 -3.52 -1.15
C GLY A 28 -14.58 -4.06 -1.58
N LEU A 29 -14.87 -4.00 -2.88
CA LEU A 29 -16.10 -4.53 -3.43
C LEU A 29 -16.21 -6.03 -3.18
N PHE A 30 -15.14 -6.78 -3.46
CA PHE A 30 -15.13 -8.22 -3.21
C PHE A 30 -15.27 -8.52 -1.72
N SER A 31 -14.63 -7.75 -0.87
CA SER A 31 -14.72 -7.92 0.57
C SER A 31 -16.15 -7.69 1.07
N GLU A 32 -16.81 -6.64 0.60
CA GLU A 32 -18.18 -6.34 0.98
C GLU A 32 -19.15 -7.42 0.49
N ARG A 33 -18.93 -7.92 -0.72
CA ARG A 33 -19.75 -9.01 -1.26
C ARG A 33 -19.61 -10.29 -0.45
N ALA A 34 -18.45 -10.48 0.17
CA ALA A 34 -18.22 -11.62 1.05
C ALA A 34 -18.81 -11.42 2.45
N GLY A 35 -19.34 -10.24 2.73
CA GLY A 35 -19.94 -9.93 4.04
C GLY A 35 -18.96 -9.38 5.06
N ILE A 36 -17.75 -9.05 4.65
CA ILE A 36 -16.73 -8.48 5.53
C ILE A 36 -16.47 -7.04 5.12
N PHE A 37 -16.66 -6.12 6.05
CA PHE A 37 -16.40 -4.71 5.80
C PHE A 37 -14.95 -4.41 6.14
N ASP A 38 -14.16 -4.05 5.14
CA ASP A 38 -12.72 -3.89 5.29
C ASP A 38 -12.32 -2.41 5.16
N ILE A 39 -12.22 -1.73 6.29
CA ILE A 39 -11.70 -0.37 6.33
C ILE A 39 -10.17 -0.37 6.30
N GLY A 40 -9.56 -1.52 6.61
CA GLY A 40 -8.10 -1.66 6.65
C GLY A 40 -7.40 -1.66 5.30
N LEU A 41 -8.12 -1.42 4.21
CA LEU A 41 -7.52 -1.40 2.87
C LEU A 41 -6.43 -0.35 2.74
N GLU A 42 -6.60 0.80 3.37
CA GLU A 42 -5.59 1.85 3.35
C GLU A 42 -4.28 1.38 3.97
N GLY A 43 -4.35 0.76 5.14
CA GLY A 43 -3.16 0.20 5.79
C GLY A 43 -2.52 -0.92 4.99
N LYS A 44 -3.34 -1.77 4.39
CA LYS A 44 -2.84 -2.84 3.52
C LYS A 44 -2.13 -2.29 2.30
N LEU A 45 -2.69 -1.26 1.70
CA LEU A 45 -2.06 -0.61 0.56
C LEU A 45 -0.71 0.01 0.95
N LEU A 46 -0.67 0.70 2.08
CA LEU A 46 0.55 1.30 2.59
C LEU A 46 1.62 0.24 2.88
N ALA A 47 1.24 -0.82 3.57
CA ALA A 47 2.18 -1.89 3.89
C ALA A 47 2.68 -2.59 2.63
N ALA A 48 1.80 -2.86 1.69
CA ALA A 48 2.19 -3.50 0.43
C ALA A 48 3.14 -2.61 -0.36
N ALA A 49 2.86 -1.32 -0.41
CA ALA A 49 3.72 -0.37 -1.11
C ALA A 49 5.10 -0.31 -0.47
N PHE A 50 5.16 -0.25 0.85
CA PHE A 50 6.43 -0.20 1.58
C PHE A 50 7.23 -1.49 1.38
N VAL A 51 6.61 -2.65 1.58
CA VAL A 51 7.30 -3.94 1.45
C VAL A 51 7.76 -4.14 0.01
N SER A 52 6.93 -3.78 -0.95
CA SER A 52 7.30 -3.89 -2.36
C SER A 52 8.51 -3.02 -2.69
N ALA A 53 8.50 -1.78 -2.24
CA ALA A 53 9.63 -0.86 -2.48
C ALA A 53 10.89 -1.34 -1.77
N ALA A 54 10.77 -1.79 -0.53
CA ALA A 54 11.91 -2.24 0.26
C ALA A 54 12.57 -3.47 -0.36
N PHE A 55 11.79 -4.47 -0.76
CA PHE A 55 12.33 -5.66 -1.38
C PHE A 55 12.90 -5.37 -2.76
N ALA A 56 12.27 -4.49 -3.53
CA ALA A 56 12.82 -4.09 -4.81
C ALA A 56 14.17 -3.39 -4.64
N ALA A 57 14.31 -2.57 -3.62
CA ALA A 57 15.57 -1.88 -3.33
C ALA A 57 16.67 -2.85 -2.87
N ILE A 58 16.29 -3.82 -2.02
CA ILE A 58 17.26 -4.77 -1.46
C ILE A 58 17.70 -5.80 -2.50
N THR A 59 16.75 -6.36 -3.24
CA THR A 59 17.06 -7.43 -4.20
C THR A 59 17.41 -6.92 -5.58
N GLY A 60 17.05 -5.67 -5.87
CA GLY A 60 17.26 -5.11 -7.21
C GLY A 60 16.31 -5.63 -8.26
N SER A 61 15.27 -6.38 -7.86
CA SER A 61 14.30 -6.95 -8.78
C SER A 61 12.90 -6.44 -8.48
N VAL A 62 12.25 -5.89 -9.50
CA VAL A 62 10.88 -5.39 -9.38
C VAL A 62 9.91 -6.55 -9.13
N TRP A 63 10.15 -7.69 -9.74
CA TRP A 63 9.27 -8.85 -9.57
C TRP A 63 9.28 -9.39 -8.15
N MET A 64 10.45 -9.44 -7.52
CA MET A 64 10.55 -9.84 -6.12
C MET A 64 9.84 -8.85 -5.22
N GLY A 65 9.94 -7.56 -5.52
CA GLY A 65 9.20 -6.53 -4.79
C GLY A 65 7.70 -6.72 -4.91
N LEU A 66 7.21 -7.01 -6.10
CA LEU A 66 5.80 -7.25 -6.33
C LEU A 66 5.28 -8.44 -5.52
N LEU A 67 6.00 -9.55 -5.56
CA LEU A 67 5.63 -10.75 -4.81
C LEU A 67 5.61 -10.48 -3.30
N ALA A 68 6.62 -9.76 -2.81
CA ALA A 68 6.69 -9.42 -1.39
C ALA A 68 5.50 -8.53 -0.96
N GLY A 69 5.14 -7.56 -1.80
CA GLY A 69 3.99 -6.69 -1.53
C GLY A 69 2.68 -7.46 -1.48
N ILE A 70 2.48 -8.38 -2.42
CA ILE A 70 1.30 -9.25 -2.44
C ILE A 70 1.24 -10.08 -1.16
N PHE A 71 2.37 -10.66 -0.77
CA PHE A 71 2.45 -11.49 0.43
C PHE A 71 2.11 -10.69 1.69
N ALA A 72 2.66 -9.48 1.82
CA ALA A 72 2.37 -8.62 2.96
C ALA A 72 0.87 -8.27 3.04
N SER A 73 0.26 -7.96 1.92
CA SER A 73 -1.16 -7.65 1.87
C SER A 73 -2.02 -8.85 2.27
N ILE A 74 -1.63 -10.05 1.82
CA ILE A 74 -2.34 -11.27 2.19
C ILE A 74 -2.24 -11.52 3.70
N LEU A 75 -1.06 -11.32 4.29
CA LEU A 75 -0.90 -11.50 5.74
C LEU A 75 -1.81 -10.57 6.54
N LEU A 76 -1.88 -9.30 6.15
CA LEU A 76 -2.75 -8.35 6.83
C LEU A 76 -4.22 -8.69 6.62
N SER A 77 -4.58 -9.18 5.44
CA SER A 77 -5.94 -9.60 5.15
C SER A 77 -6.34 -10.82 5.97
N LEU A 78 -5.43 -11.76 6.15
CA LEU A 78 -5.67 -12.92 7.01
C LEU A 78 -5.85 -12.48 8.46
N LEU A 79 -5.05 -11.53 8.92
CA LEU A 79 -5.18 -11.01 10.28
C LEU A 79 -6.54 -10.35 10.48
N HIS A 80 -6.98 -9.54 9.52
CA HIS A 80 -8.29 -8.90 9.57
C HIS A 80 -9.41 -9.95 9.53
N GLY A 81 -9.29 -10.93 8.66
CA GLY A 81 -10.27 -12.01 8.56
C GLY A 81 -10.34 -12.83 9.84
N LEU A 82 -9.20 -13.13 10.44
CA LEU A 82 -9.16 -13.84 11.71
C LEU A 82 -9.91 -13.05 12.79
N ALA A 83 -9.61 -11.76 12.90
CA ALA A 83 -10.25 -10.91 13.90
C ALA A 83 -11.75 -10.78 13.67
N SER A 84 -12.17 -10.65 12.41
CA SER A 84 -13.57 -10.37 12.07
C SER A 84 -14.44 -11.62 12.03
N ILE A 85 -13.90 -12.72 11.53
CA ILE A 85 -14.67 -13.95 11.28
C ILE A 85 -14.51 -14.92 12.44
N THR A 86 -13.27 -15.29 12.76
CA THR A 86 -12.99 -16.33 13.74
C THR A 86 -13.26 -15.84 15.17
N LEU A 87 -12.77 -14.65 15.49
CA LEU A 87 -12.93 -14.07 16.83
C LEU A 87 -14.21 -13.26 16.97
N ARG A 88 -14.94 -13.07 15.85
CA ARG A 88 -16.19 -12.30 15.83
C ARG A 88 -16.03 -10.90 16.41
N GLY A 89 -14.87 -10.30 16.15
CA GLY A 89 -14.62 -8.94 16.59
C GLY A 89 -15.30 -7.90 15.72
N ASP A 90 -15.24 -6.65 16.15
CA ASP A 90 -15.79 -5.55 15.38
C ASP A 90 -14.89 -5.31 14.15
N GLN A 91 -15.51 -5.38 12.98
CA GLN A 91 -14.78 -5.22 11.71
C GLN A 91 -14.22 -3.81 11.53
N ILE A 92 -14.94 -2.82 12.03
CA ILE A 92 -14.51 -1.42 11.92
C ILE A 92 -13.27 -1.19 12.80
N ILE A 93 -13.32 -1.66 14.03
CA ILE A 93 -12.20 -1.51 14.96
C ILE A 93 -10.97 -2.25 14.44
N SER A 94 -11.16 -3.46 13.93
CA SER A 94 -10.08 -4.25 13.34
C SER A 94 -9.46 -3.54 12.16
N GLY A 95 -10.26 -2.97 11.27
CA GLY A 95 -9.77 -2.23 10.11
C GLY A 95 -8.95 -1.01 10.49
N VAL A 96 -9.46 -0.23 11.44
CA VAL A 96 -8.75 0.96 11.93
C VAL A 96 -7.44 0.55 12.60
N ALA A 97 -7.46 -0.53 13.38
CA ALA A 97 -6.26 -1.03 14.03
C ALA A 97 -5.19 -1.44 13.01
N ILE A 98 -5.60 -2.07 11.92
CA ILE A 98 -4.67 -2.44 10.84
C ILE A 98 -4.08 -1.19 10.19
N ASN A 99 -4.88 -0.15 9.98
CA ASN A 99 -4.38 1.10 9.42
C ASN A 99 -3.31 1.72 10.31
N PHE A 100 -3.55 1.79 11.61
CA PHE A 100 -2.56 2.33 12.55
C PHE A 100 -1.34 1.43 12.66
N LEU A 101 -1.53 0.13 12.66
CA LEU A 101 -0.43 -0.83 12.70
C LEU A 101 0.48 -0.67 11.48
N ALA A 102 -0.11 -0.61 10.30
CA ALA A 102 0.65 -0.45 9.07
C ALA A 102 1.39 0.88 9.04
N ALA A 103 0.73 1.97 9.44
CA ALA A 103 1.35 3.28 9.48
C ALA A 103 2.54 3.30 10.42
N GLY A 104 2.40 2.75 11.62
CA GLY A 104 3.49 2.70 12.60
C GLY A 104 4.63 1.80 12.17
N LEU A 105 4.31 0.58 11.72
CA LEU A 105 5.34 -0.39 11.32
C LEU A 105 6.13 0.08 10.11
N THR A 106 5.47 0.68 9.13
CA THR A 106 6.18 1.13 7.93
C THR A 106 7.14 2.27 8.25
N VAL A 107 6.75 3.20 9.12
CA VAL A 107 7.63 4.30 9.51
C VAL A 107 8.83 3.77 10.27
N VAL A 108 8.61 2.90 11.26
CA VAL A 108 9.70 2.33 12.07
C VAL A 108 10.64 1.50 11.20
N ALA A 109 10.08 0.65 10.34
CA ALA A 109 10.89 -0.17 9.45
C ALA A 109 11.67 0.67 8.45
N ALA A 110 11.07 1.74 7.93
CA ALA A 110 11.75 2.64 7.01
C ALA A 110 12.93 3.34 7.68
N GLN A 111 12.76 3.79 8.91
CA GLN A 111 13.85 4.41 9.64
C GLN A 111 14.98 3.43 9.92
N ASP A 112 14.63 2.19 10.24
CA ASP A 112 15.63 1.16 10.53
C ASP A 112 16.38 0.72 9.29
N LEU A 113 15.68 0.54 8.17
CA LEU A 113 16.28 0.03 6.94
C LEU A 113 16.93 1.12 6.08
N PHE A 114 16.30 2.28 5.99
CA PHE A 114 16.74 3.34 5.09
C PHE A 114 17.16 4.63 5.78
N GLY A 115 16.99 4.72 7.08
CA GLY A 115 17.29 5.93 7.82
C GLY A 115 16.31 7.06 7.60
N GLN A 116 15.21 6.81 6.90
CA GLN A 116 14.19 7.82 6.59
C GLN A 116 12.82 7.26 6.84
N GLY A 117 12.02 7.98 7.61
CA GLY A 117 10.63 7.63 7.78
C GLY A 117 9.81 8.22 6.65
N GLY A 118 8.93 7.41 6.09
CA GLY A 118 7.95 7.87 5.14
C GLY A 118 8.26 7.68 3.67
N ARG A 119 9.52 7.44 3.30
CA ARG A 119 9.86 7.19 1.90
C ARG A 119 11.24 6.57 1.76
N THR A 120 11.47 5.94 0.61
CA THR A 120 12.79 5.43 0.25
C THR A 120 13.35 6.28 -0.87
N CYS A 121 14.62 6.63 -0.77
CA CYS A 121 15.30 7.36 -1.82
C CYS A 121 16.05 6.45 -2.78
N LEU A 122 16.22 5.19 -2.42
CA LEU A 122 17.08 4.27 -3.15
C LEU A 122 16.55 3.85 -4.51
N LEU A 123 15.24 3.91 -4.70
CA LEU A 123 14.60 3.51 -5.96
C LEU A 123 14.59 4.61 -7.00
N TYR A 124 14.88 5.82 -6.59
CA TYR A 124 14.88 6.94 -7.48
C TYR A 124 16.28 7.25 -7.93
N THR A 125 16.37 7.97 -8.98
CA THR A 125 17.63 8.32 -9.57
C THR A 125 18.58 8.99 -8.59
N SER A 126 19.65 9.48 -9.11
CA SER A 126 20.71 10.08 -8.32
C SER A 126 20.20 10.96 -7.20
N PRO A 127 20.83 10.87 -6.05
CA PRO A 127 20.46 11.73 -4.94
C PRO A 127 20.71 13.20 -5.26
N SER A 128 20.01 14.05 -4.55
CA SER A 128 20.25 15.48 -4.64
C SER A 128 21.71 15.76 -4.26
N PRO A 129 22.34 16.69 -4.91
CA PRO A 129 23.73 17.06 -4.57
C PRO A 129 23.88 17.77 -3.26
N ARG A 130 22.90 17.72 -2.46
CA ARG A 130 23.02 18.34 -1.18
C ARG A 130 22.86 17.41 -0.08
#